data_0b14e94ccb5148e19c4b8f687c386db4
#
_entry.id   0b14e94ccb5148e19c4b8f687c386db4
#
_cell.length_a   1.000
_cell.length_b   1.000
_cell.length_c   1.000
_cell.angle_alpha   90.00
_cell.angle_beta   90.00
_cell.angle_gamma   90.00
#
_symmetry.space_group_name_H-M   'P 1'
#
loop_
_entity.id
_entity.type
_entity.pdbx_description
1 polymer ?
#
loop_
_entity_poly.entity_id
_entity_poly.type
_entity_poly.pdbx_seq_one_letter_code
_entity_poly.pdbx_strand_id
1 'polypeptide(L)'
;VISLVYDHLVRFGNGTELLPSIAKDWSVSEDGCTYIFLLDPSARFHDETYISAQDVIFSIKRVLDPSGQSPQTWLFDRIVGAKKFLEGQTKEIGGLEAINDYTLRIEINKPFAPFLQYLAMPSAAIVNPSKSDKIRNFPAGSGPWKLDYWEKDGELVFLRNDDYWGNRPKMTGLKIRILTEVLTRSAEFEVGNLDIFNIPAIEMLQWRQKKEWKDKIFSIDDLNIWYIAMNCSRPP
;
A
#
# COMPACT_ATOMS: atom_id res chain seq x y z
N VAL A 1 1.65 -5.39 5.35
CA VAL A 1 2.13 -4.59 6.51
C VAL A 1 1.98 -3.10 6.24
N ILE A 2 2.50 -2.56 5.11
CA ILE A 2 2.43 -1.11 4.81
C ILE A 2 0.98 -0.61 4.88
N SER A 3 0.05 -1.28 4.25
CA SER A 3 -1.38 -0.91 4.22
C SER A 3 -2.11 -1.07 5.57
N LEU A 4 -1.46 -1.58 6.61
CA LEU A 4 -1.98 -1.57 7.98
C LEU A 4 -1.74 -0.21 8.64
N VAL A 5 -0.60 0.41 8.33
CA VAL A 5 -0.12 1.64 8.97
C VAL A 5 -0.42 2.88 8.14
N TYR A 6 -0.45 2.74 6.82
CA TYR A 6 -0.63 3.85 5.88
C TYR A 6 -1.87 3.64 5.02
N ASP A 7 -2.60 4.70 4.77
CA ASP A 7 -3.61 4.75 3.73
C ASP A 7 -3.02 5.26 2.40
N HIS A 8 -3.80 5.09 1.36
CA HIS A 8 -3.49 5.46 -0.02
C HIS A 8 -4.58 6.39 -0.55
N LEU A 9 -4.41 7.00 -1.73
CA LEU A 9 -5.50 7.75 -2.36
C LEU A 9 -6.73 6.87 -2.57
N VAL A 10 -6.50 5.68 -3.13
CA VAL A 10 -7.53 4.65 -3.36
C VAL A 10 -6.99 3.33 -2.83
N ARG A 11 -7.84 2.34 -2.59
CA ARG A 11 -7.45 1.02 -2.10
C ARG A 11 -8.08 -0.08 -2.92
N PHE A 12 -7.48 -1.26 -2.92
CA PHE A 12 -8.11 -2.44 -3.47
C PHE A 12 -9.25 -2.93 -2.56
N GLY A 13 -10.36 -3.30 -3.19
CA GLY A 13 -11.44 -4.08 -2.60
C GLY A 13 -11.22 -5.58 -2.81
N ASN A 14 -12.26 -6.29 -3.17
CA ASN A 14 -12.15 -7.70 -3.55
C ASN A 14 -11.61 -7.80 -4.99
N GLY A 15 -10.49 -8.49 -5.16
CA GLY A 15 -9.82 -8.62 -6.46
C GLY A 15 -9.24 -7.29 -6.95
N THR A 16 -9.61 -6.87 -8.15
CA THR A 16 -9.11 -5.65 -8.82
C THR A 16 -10.01 -4.42 -8.64
N GLU A 17 -11.08 -4.56 -7.89
CA GLU A 17 -11.98 -3.43 -7.59
C GLU A 17 -11.22 -2.33 -6.86
N LEU A 18 -11.47 -1.08 -7.24
CA LEU A 18 -10.93 0.09 -6.55
C LEU A 18 -12.01 0.73 -5.68
N LEU A 19 -11.67 0.96 -4.44
CA LEU A 19 -12.53 1.59 -3.44
C LEU A 19 -11.94 2.91 -2.97
N PRO A 20 -12.77 3.85 -2.53
CA PRO A 20 -12.34 5.05 -1.83
C PRO A 20 -11.42 4.75 -0.65
N SER A 21 -10.45 5.64 -0.41
CA SER A 21 -9.62 5.69 0.78
C SER A 21 -9.43 7.16 1.16
N ILE A 22 -8.21 7.72 1.19
CA ILE A 22 -8.02 9.17 1.45
C ILE A 22 -8.78 10.01 0.42
N ALA A 23 -8.82 9.61 -0.85
CA ALA A 23 -9.77 10.16 -1.81
C ALA A 23 -11.13 9.48 -1.62
N LYS A 24 -12.14 10.27 -1.20
CA LYS A 24 -13.52 9.80 -1.08
C LYS A 24 -14.21 9.67 -2.43
N ASP A 25 -13.72 10.40 -3.44
CA ASP A 25 -14.23 10.38 -4.80
C ASP A 25 -13.18 10.85 -5.79
N TRP A 26 -13.32 10.50 -7.07
CA TRP A 26 -12.44 10.98 -8.14
C TRP A 26 -13.14 10.97 -9.49
N SER A 27 -12.67 11.82 -10.38
CA SER A 27 -13.09 11.86 -11.78
C SER A 27 -11.88 11.77 -12.72
N VAL A 28 -12.14 11.30 -13.94
CA VAL A 28 -11.14 11.19 -15.00
C VAL A 28 -11.68 11.95 -16.21
N SER A 29 -10.82 12.76 -16.84
CA SER A 29 -11.18 13.48 -18.06
C SER A 29 -11.47 12.53 -19.24
N GLU A 30 -12.19 13.01 -20.25
CA GLU A 30 -12.56 12.21 -21.43
C GLU A 30 -11.33 11.66 -22.18
N ASP A 31 -10.22 12.41 -22.20
CA ASP A 31 -8.95 11.98 -22.80
C ASP A 31 -8.17 10.98 -21.95
N GLY A 32 -8.65 10.68 -20.72
CA GLY A 32 -8.02 9.74 -19.79
C GLY A 32 -6.68 10.22 -19.21
N CYS A 33 -6.34 11.51 -19.33
CA CYS A 33 -5.05 12.05 -18.91
C CYS A 33 -5.11 12.85 -17.61
N THR A 34 -6.25 13.42 -17.24
CA THR A 34 -6.40 14.24 -16.03
C THR A 34 -7.29 13.55 -15.01
N TYR A 35 -6.80 13.44 -13.79
CA TYR A 35 -7.49 12.88 -12.65
C TYR A 35 -7.70 13.97 -11.60
N ILE A 36 -8.93 14.15 -11.13
CA ILE A 36 -9.27 15.04 -10.02
C ILE A 36 -9.72 14.18 -8.86
N PHE A 37 -9.03 14.29 -7.72
CA PHE A 37 -9.35 13.57 -6.50
C PHE A 37 -9.92 14.53 -5.47
N LEU A 38 -11.04 14.13 -4.85
CA LEU A 38 -11.65 14.83 -3.72
C LEU A 38 -11.26 14.07 -2.44
N LEU A 39 -10.42 14.68 -1.62
CA LEU A 39 -9.94 14.07 -0.38
C LEU A 39 -11.01 14.15 0.72
N ASP A 40 -11.02 13.19 1.62
CA ASP A 40 -11.85 13.21 2.81
C ASP A 40 -11.27 14.20 3.82
N PRO A 41 -11.99 15.28 4.19
CA PRO A 41 -11.48 16.27 5.13
C PRO A 41 -11.34 15.73 6.56
N SER A 42 -11.88 14.54 6.87
CA SER A 42 -11.68 13.86 8.14
C SER A 42 -10.41 13.01 8.19
N ALA A 43 -9.80 12.74 7.04
CA ALA A 43 -8.59 11.95 6.94
C ALA A 43 -7.44 12.60 7.71
N ARG A 44 -6.78 11.84 8.58
CA ARG A 44 -5.70 12.34 9.43
C ARG A 44 -4.63 11.29 9.69
N PHE A 45 -3.44 11.77 9.95
CA PHE A 45 -2.32 10.95 10.37
C PHE A 45 -2.47 10.50 11.84
N HIS A 46 -1.61 9.59 12.28
CA HIS A 46 -1.57 9.07 13.65
C HIS A 46 -1.27 10.14 14.71
N ASP A 47 -0.71 11.28 14.31
CA ASP A 47 -0.46 12.45 15.17
C ASP A 47 -1.59 13.50 15.10
N GLU A 48 -2.74 13.10 14.57
CA GLU A 48 -3.97 13.88 14.46
C GLU A 48 -3.93 15.04 13.45
N THR A 49 -2.80 15.27 12.77
CA THR A 49 -2.74 16.26 11.69
C THR A 49 -3.57 15.81 10.48
N TYR A 50 -4.35 16.74 9.91
CA TYR A 50 -5.19 16.45 8.75
C TYR A 50 -4.35 16.24 7.49
N ILE A 51 -4.82 15.34 6.65
CA ILE A 51 -4.18 15.05 5.37
C ILE A 51 -4.68 16.02 4.31
N SER A 52 -3.74 16.66 3.64
CA SER A 52 -3.99 17.59 2.56
C SER A 52 -3.50 17.08 1.20
N ALA A 53 -3.90 17.75 0.12
CA ALA A 53 -3.39 17.49 -1.22
C ALA A 53 -1.87 17.69 -1.32
N GLN A 54 -1.29 18.58 -0.49
CA GLN A 54 0.15 18.79 -0.44
C GLN A 54 0.89 17.57 0.15
N ASP A 55 0.30 16.87 1.11
CA ASP A 55 0.89 15.65 1.68
C ASP A 55 0.91 14.51 0.66
N VAL A 56 -0.10 14.45 -0.21
CA VAL A 56 -0.14 13.51 -1.34
C VAL A 56 0.97 13.85 -2.35
N ILE A 57 1.10 15.11 -2.73
CA ILE A 57 2.16 15.58 -3.63
C ILE A 57 3.54 15.27 -3.03
N PHE A 58 3.74 15.56 -1.74
CA PHE A 58 4.97 15.22 -1.05
C PHE A 58 5.28 13.73 -1.13
N SER A 59 4.28 12.88 -0.89
CA SER A 59 4.44 11.42 -0.88
C SER A 59 4.85 10.88 -2.26
N ILE A 60 4.29 11.42 -3.34
CA ILE A 60 4.67 11.08 -4.71
C ILE A 60 6.10 11.58 -5.01
N LYS A 61 6.41 12.85 -4.68
CA LYS A 61 7.75 13.40 -4.86
C LYS A 61 8.80 12.59 -4.13
N ARG A 62 8.53 12.12 -2.91
CA ARG A 62 9.43 11.28 -2.12
C ARG A 62 9.81 9.97 -2.84
N VAL A 63 8.86 9.33 -3.53
CA VAL A 63 9.14 8.12 -4.31
C VAL A 63 9.97 8.42 -5.56
N LEU A 64 9.74 9.59 -6.16
CA LEU A 64 10.45 10.06 -7.36
C LEU A 64 11.77 10.77 -7.05
N ASP A 65 12.10 11.02 -5.78
CA ASP A 65 13.33 11.72 -5.40
C ASP A 65 14.57 10.91 -5.80
N PRO A 66 15.45 11.46 -6.66
CA PRO A 66 16.65 10.76 -7.09
C PRO A 66 17.57 10.35 -5.93
N SER A 67 17.59 11.13 -4.85
CA SER A 67 18.40 10.86 -3.66
C SER A 67 17.91 9.61 -2.90
N GLY A 68 16.61 9.31 -2.97
CA GLY A 68 15.98 8.17 -2.31
C GLY A 68 16.26 6.83 -2.99
N GLN A 69 16.73 6.83 -4.24
CA GLN A 69 17.00 5.63 -5.04
C GLN A 69 15.88 4.58 -5.00
N SER A 70 14.63 5.03 -5.02
CA SER A 70 13.48 4.14 -4.95
C SER A 70 13.40 3.25 -6.20
N PRO A 71 13.26 1.92 -6.04
CA PRO A 71 13.03 1.02 -7.18
C PRO A 71 11.61 1.13 -7.76
N GLN A 72 10.74 1.93 -7.15
CA GLN A 72 9.32 2.03 -7.47
C GLN A 72 8.95 3.33 -8.22
N THR A 73 9.92 4.05 -8.77
CA THR A 73 9.70 5.30 -9.52
C THR A 73 8.76 5.12 -10.72
N TRP A 74 8.72 3.93 -11.30
CA TRP A 74 7.86 3.55 -12.41
C TRP A 74 6.36 3.70 -12.13
N LEU A 75 5.93 3.73 -10.86
CA LEU A 75 4.54 3.97 -10.48
C LEU A 75 4.05 5.36 -10.92
N PHE A 76 4.96 6.32 -10.92
CA PHE A 76 4.64 7.74 -11.12
C PHE A 76 5.38 8.37 -12.31
N ASP A 77 6.15 7.59 -13.08
CA ASP A 77 6.95 8.08 -14.22
C ASP A 77 6.09 8.67 -15.35
N ARG A 78 4.81 8.30 -15.40
CA ARG A 78 3.83 8.79 -16.37
C ARG A 78 3.26 10.16 -16.04
N ILE A 79 3.45 10.66 -14.82
CA ILE A 79 2.98 12.00 -14.43
C ILE A 79 3.77 13.04 -15.23
N VAL A 80 3.06 14.05 -15.75
CA VAL A 80 3.67 15.15 -16.51
C VAL A 80 4.76 15.82 -15.66
N GLY A 81 5.97 15.85 -16.20
CA GLY A 81 7.14 16.43 -15.52
C GLY A 81 7.90 15.48 -14.58
N ALA A 82 7.38 14.29 -14.27
CA ALA A 82 8.03 13.32 -13.37
C ALA A 82 9.44 12.93 -13.85
N LYS A 83 9.63 12.72 -15.15
CA LYS A 83 10.94 12.36 -15.70
C LYS A 83 11.97 13.48 -15.49
N LYS A 84 11.61 14.74 -15.71
CA LYS A 84 12.49 15.88 -15.47
C LYS A 84 12.86 16.03 -13.99
N PHE A 85 11.92 15.72 -13.11
CA PHE A 85 12.16 15.71 -11.65
C PHE A 85 13.12 14.57 -11.27
N LEU A 86 12.93 13.35 -11.76
CA LEU A 86 13.82 12.21 -11.57
C LEU A 86 15.26 12.48 -12.05
N GLU A 87 15.40 13.22 -13.16
CA GLU A 87 16.69 13.62 -13.72
C GLU A 87 17.32 14.84 -13.01
N GLY A 88 16.66 15.37 -11.97
CA GLY A 88 17.13 16.53 -11.21
C GLY A 88 17.05 17.86 -11.95
N GLN A 89 16.34 17.93 -13.09
CA GLN A 89 16.21 19.13 -13.90
C GLN A 89 15.20 20.14 -13.35
N THR A 90 14.27 19.68 -12.50
CA THR A 90 13.25 20.51 -11.86
C THR A 90 13.06 20.12 -10.41
N LYS A 91 12.57 21.05 -9.57
CA LYS A 91 12.17 20.78 -8.18
C LYS A 91 10.67 20.49 -8.05
N GLU A 92 9.91 20.75 -9.10
CA GLU A 92 8.45 20.57 -9.14
C GLU A 92 8.06 19.58 -10.24
N ILE A 93 6.94 18.90 -10.03
CA ILE A 93 6.34 17.97 -10.99
C ILE A 93 5.09 18.66 -11.54
N GLY A 94 5.16 19.14 -12.79
CA GLY A 94 4.12 19.98 -13.38
C GLY A 94 2.74 19.34 -13.46
N GLY A 95 2.66 18.01 -13.49
CA GLY A 95 1.41 17.27 -13.49
C GLY A 95 0.78 17.05 -12.12
N LEU A 96 1.34 17.64 -11.04
CA LEU A 96 0.78 17.56 -9.68
C LEU A 96 0.37 18.94 -9.22
N GLU A 97 -0.90 19.12 -8.89
CA GLU A 97 -1.45 20.39 -8.45
C GLU A 97 -2.43 20.20 -7.28
N ALA A 98 -2.19 20.86 -6.17
CA ALA A 98 -3.16 21.03 -5.11
C ALA A 98 -4.04 22.24 -5.45
N ILE A 99 -5.24 22.00 -5.99
CA ILE A 99 -6.20 23.06 -6.31
C ILE A 99 -6.63 23.76 -5.03
N ASN A 100 -6.83 22.99 -3.96
CA ASN A 100 -7.02 23.42 -2.59
C ASN A 100 -6.59 22.30 -1.64
N ASP A 101 -6.76 22.47 -0.33
CA ASP A 101 -6.30 21.49 0.66
C ASP A 101 -6.90 20.08 0.45
N TYR A 102 -8.09 19.97 -0.12
CA TYR A 102 -8.81 18.71 -0.29
C TYR A 102 -9.12 18.36 -1.75
N THR A 103 -8.51 19.05 -2.70
CA THR A 103 -8.69 18.76 -4.13
C THR A 103 -7.32 18.67 -4.80
N LEU A 104 -6.99 17.47 -5.27
CA LEU A 104 -5.74 17.17 -5.96
C LEU A 104 -6.02 16.92 -7.44
N ARG A 105 -5.24 17.55 -8.33
CA ARG A 105 -5.18 17.24 -9.76
C ARG A 105 -3.89 16.49 -10.05
N ILE A 106 -4.01 15.39 -10.78
CA ILE A 106 -2.89 14.63 -11.35
C ILE A 106 -3.07 14.56 -12.86
N GLU A 107 -2.03 14.93 -13.61
CA GLU A 107 -1.99 14.83 -15.06
C GLU A 107 -0.91 13.85 -15.51
N ILE A 108 -1.25 12.92 -16.42
CA ILE A 108 -0.35 11.94 -16.98
C ILE A 108 -0.12 12.22 -18.47
N ASN A 109 1.04 11.85 -18.99
CA ASN A 109 1.46 12.15 -20.37
C ASN A 109 0.60 11.49 -21.46
N LYS A 110 -0.01 10.35 -21.16
CA LYS A 110 -0.84 9.55 -22.06
C LYS A 110 -1.84 8.73 -21.25
N PRO A 111 -3.05 8.45 -21.79
CA PRO A 111 -4.03 7.62 -21.09
C PRO A 111 -3.42 6.27 -20.70
N PHE A 112 -3.67 5.87 -19.47
CA PHE A 112 -3.15 4.63 -18.93
C PHE A 112 -4.14 4.02 -17.93
N ALA A 113 -4.91 3.03 -18.38
CA ALA A 113 -5.98 2.43 -17.58
C ALA A 113 -5.54 1.92 -16.19
N PRO A 114 -4.34 1.31 -15.98
CA PRO A 114 -3.91 0.86 -14.66
C PRO A 114 -3.44 1.97 -13.70
N PHE A 115 -3.51 3.26 -14.07
CA PHE A 115 -2.94 4.33 -13.25
C PHE A 115 -3.56 4.39 -11.84
N LEU A 116 -4.88 4.23 -11.74
CA LEU A 116 -5.57 4.21 -10.43
C LEU A 116 -5.12 3.03 -9.56
N GLN A 117 -4.87 1.86 -10.15
CA GLN A 117 -4.36 0.70 -9.43
C GLN A 117 -2.95 0.98 -8.86
N TYR A 118 -2.13 1.74 -9.58
CA TYR A 118 -0.80 2.15 -9.09
C TYR A 118 -0.90 3.00 -7.83
N LEU A 119 -1.94 3.85 -7.73
CA LEU A 119 -2.18 4.68 -6.54
C LEU A 119 -2.69 3.87 -5.32
N ALA A 120 -3.09 2.62 -5.51
CA ALA A 120 -3.45 1.69 -4.44
C ALA A 120 -2.28 0.79 -4.00
N MET A 121 -1.14 0.84 -4.69
CA MET A 121 0.03 -0.01 -4.37
C MET A 121 0.75 0.47 -3.11
N PRO A 122 1.39 -0.44 -2.35
CA PRO A 122 2.05 -0.10 -1.09
C PRO A 122 3.04 1.08 -1.17
N SER A 123 3.74 1.22 -2.29
CA SER A 123 4.70 2.32 -2.48
C SER A 123 4.05 3.68 -2.76
N ALA A 124 2.74 3.71 -3.05
CA ALA A 124 1.94 4.92 -3.18
C ALA A 124 1.31 5.37 -1.85
N ALA A 125 1.74 4.81 -0.73
CA ALA A 125 1.28 5.19 0.61
C ALA A 125 1.51 6.68 0.90
N ILE A 126 0.51 7.33 1.48
CA ILE A 126 0.60 8.73 1.88
C ILE A 126 1.30 8.81 3.23
N VAL A 127 2.36 9.62 3.29
CA VAL A 127 3.23 9.74 4.45
C VAL A 127 3.19 11.15 5.02
N ASN A 128 3.33 11.26 6.33
CA ASN A 128 3.41 12.56 7.00
C ASN A 128 4.77 13.22 6.71
N PRO A 129 4.81 14.40 6.06
CA PRO A 129 6.07 15.09 5.74
C PRO A 129 6.93 15.37 6.97
N SER A 130 6.30 15.73 8.10
CA SER A 130 7.01 16.09 9.34
C SER A 130 7.67 14.91 10.05
N LYS A 131 7.33 13.67 9.64
CA LYS A 131 7.84 12.41 10.21
C LYS A 131 8.57 11.55 9.19
N SER A 132 8.79 12.05 7.98
CA SER A 132 9.37 11.28 6.87
C SER A 132 10.76 10.70 7.19
N ASP A 133 11.58 11.39 7.99
CA ASP A 133 12.93 10.94 8.39
C ASP A 133 12.90 9.74 9.35
N LYS A 134 11.78 9.52 10.04
CA LYS A 134 11.60 8.47 11.05
C LYS A 134 10.81 7.26 10.57
N ILE A 135 10.43 7.23 9.28
CA ILE A 135 9.57 6.18 8.69
C ILE A 135 10.05 4.75 9.01
N ARG A 136 11.38 4.54 9.06
CA ARG A 136 11.94 3.20 9.30
C ARG A 136 11.75 2.70 10.73
N ASN A 137 11.75 3.59 11.71
CA ASN A 137 11.76 3.20 13.13
C ASN A 137 10.41 3.47 13.80
N PHE A 138 9.71 4.54 13.40
CA PHE A 138 8.43 4.96 13.98
C PHE A 138 7.52 5.45 12.86
N PRO A 139 6.88 4.54 12.11
CA PRO A 139 6.02 4.94 11.01
C PRO A 139 4.77 5.65 11.54
N ALA A 140 4.72 6.97 11.37
CA ALA A 140 3.53 7.78 11.60
C ALA A 140 2.70 7.79 10.32
N GLY A 141 1.83 6.80 10.15
CA GLY A 141 0.90 6.67 9.03
C GLY A 141 -0.44 7.32 9.31
N SER A 142 -1.44 6.92 8.55
CA SER A 142 -2.84 7.36 8.66
C SER A 142 -3.80 6.17 8.84
N GLY A 143 -3.27 4.96 8.80
CA GLY A 143 -4.02 3.72 8.75
C GLY A 143 -4.66 3.29 10.08
N PRO A 144 -5.43 2.19 10.05
CA PRO A 144 -6.17 1.69 11.22
C PRO A 144 -5.29 1.11 12.32
N TRP A 145 -4.01 0.90 12.05
CA TRP A 145 -3.08 0.32 13.00
C TRP A 145 -1.84 1.19 13.20
N LYS A 146 -1.39 1.33 14.45
CA LYS A 146 -0.14 1.97 14.85
C LYS A 146 0.88 0.88 15.16
N LEU A 147 2.09 0.98 14.59
CA LEU A 147 3.18 0.05 14.94
C LEU A 147 3.63 0.36 16.37
N ASP A 148 3.58 -0.64 17.23
CA ASP A 148 4.03 -0.57 18.63
C ASP A 148 5.46 -1.09 18.75
N TYR A 149 5.72 -2.25 18.17
CA TYR A 149 6.98 -2.95 18.30
C TYR A 149 7.33 -3.72 17.02
N TRP A 150 8.60 -3.73 16.67
CA TRP A 150 9.16 -4.52 15.57
C TRP A 150 10.49 -5.13 15.95
N GLU A 151 10.52 -6.44 16.05
CA GLU A 151 11.73 -7.23 16.13
C GLU A 151 12.08 -7.76 14.73
N LYS A 152 13.28 -7.40 14.27
CA LYS A 152 13.74 -7.88 12.96
C LYS A 152 13.82 -9.40 12.96
N ASP A 153 13.26 -10.04 11.93
CA ASP A 153 13.19 -11.49 11.76
C ASP A 153 12.39 -12.24 12.86
N GLY A 154 11.74 -11.54 13.74
CA GLY A 154 10.91 -12.05 14.84
C GLY A 154 9.43 -11.74 14.64
N GLU A 155 8.98 -10.62 15.18
CA GLU A 155 7.56 -10.25 15.14
C GLU A 155 7.33 -8.75 14.98
N LEU A 156 6.13 -8.41 14.48
CA LEU A 156 5.61 -7.05 14.47
C LEU A 156 4.34 -7.02 15.32
N VAL A 157 4.24 -6.03 16.18
CA VAL A 157 3.06 -5.81 17.04
C VAL A 157 2.45 -4.47 16.67
N PHE A 158 1.14 -4.48 16.50
CA PHE A 158 0.36 -3.29 16.18
C PHE A 158 -0.75 -3.10 17.20
N LEU A 159 -0.96 -1.87 17.59
CA LEU A 159 -2.12 -1.44 18.35
C LEU A 159 -3.15 -0.78 17.44
N ARG A 160 -4.41 -0.96 17.75
CA ARG A 160 -5.48 -0.29 17.03
C ARG A 160 -5.35 1.22 17.16
N ASN A 161 -5.51 1.92 16.07
CA ASN A 161 -5.71 3.37 16.08
C ASN A 161 -7.17 3.67 16.46
N ASP A 162 -7.39 4.02 17.74
CA ASP A 162 -8.74 4.31 18.22
C ASP A 162 -9.33 5.60 17.63
N ASP A 163 -8.48 6.49 17.11
CA ASP A 163 -8.85 7.74 16.46
C ASP A 163 -8.85 7.61 14.93
N TYR A 164 -8.88 6.38 14.41
CA TYR A 164 -8.88 6.16 12.97
C TYR A 164 -10.11 6.82 12.34
N TRP A 165 -9.86 7.64 11.34
CA TRP A 165 -10.88 8.42 10.62
C TRP A 165 -11.82 7.56 9.76
N GLY A 166 -11.42 6.34 9.38
CA GLY A 166 -12.23 5.37 8.66
C GLY A 166 -12.87 4.31 9.56
N ASN A 167 -13.16 3.15 9.00
CA ASN A 167 -13.75 2.04 9.75
C ASN A 167 -12.73 1.38 10.67
N ARG A 168 -12.89 1.57 11.97
CA ARG A 168 -12.00 0.99 12.99
C ARG A 168 -12.05 -0.54 13.03
N PRO A 169 -10.91 -1.22 13.15
CA PRO A 169 -10.88 -2.65 13.41
C PRO A 169 -11.61 -3.01 14.71
N LYS A 170 -12.23 -4.18 14.75
CA LYS A 170 -12.85 -4.67 15.97
C LYS A 170 -11.83 -5.16 17.00
N MET A 171 -10.70 -5.72 16.52
CA MET A 171 -9.59 -6.17 17.37
C MET A 171 -8.82 -4.97 17.92
N THR A 172 -8.25 -5.11 19.11
CA THR A 172 -7.48 -4.06 19.78
C THR A 172 -5.98 -4.12 19.45
N GLY A 173 -5.51 -5.27 18.99
CA GLY A 173 -4.12 -5.49 18.60
C GLY A 173 -4.00 -6.52 17.50
N LEU A 174 -2.87 -6.50 16.82
CA LEU A 174 -2.48 -7.45 15.78
C LEU A 174 -0.99 -7.78 15.96
N LYS A 175 -0.69 -9.08 16.03
CA LYS A 175 0.69 -9.59 16.07
C LYS A 175 0.97 -10.38 14.80
N ILE A 176 2.03 -10.01 14.08
CA ILE A 176 2.51 -10.74 12.90
C ILE A 176 3.83 -11.38 13.25
N ARG A 177 3.87 -12.70 13.27
CA ARG A 177 5.09 -13.49 13.49
C ARG A 177 5.78 -13.81 12.16
N ILE A 178 7.08 -13.62 12.11
CA ILE A 178 7.89 -13.93 10.91
C ILE A 178 8.40 -15.36 11.07
N LEU A 179 7.67 -16.31 10.48
CA LEU A 179 8.02 -17.72 10.48
C LEU A 179 8.48 -18.11 9.07
N THR A 180 9.78 -18.33 8.90
CA THR A 180 10.39 -18.63 7.60
C THR A 180 10.07 -20.04 7.14
N GLU A 181 10.06 -20.99 8.08
CA GLU A 181 9.80 -22.39 7.78
C GLU A 181 8.30 -22.63 7.56
N VAL A 182 8.00 -23.18 6.38
CA VAL A 182 6.63 -23.36 5.92
C VAL A 182 5.84 -24.32 6.83
N LEU A 183 6.43 -25.47 7.19
CA LEU A 183 5.78 -26.48 8.04
C LEU A 183 5.58 -26.01 9.48
N THR A 184 6.44 -25.13 9.98
CA THR A 184 6.32 -24.55 11.30
C THR A 184 5.04 -23.71 11.42
N ARG A 185 4.61 -23.02 10.37
CA ARG A 185 3.36 -22.23 10.40
C ARG A 185 2.12 -23.10 10.62
N SER A 186 2.06 -24.25 9.92
CA SER A 186 0.95 -25.20 10.09
C SER A 186 0.93 -25.78 11.49
N ALA A 187 2.08 -26.18 12.03
CA ALA A 187 2.20 -26.71 13.39
C ALA A 187 1.83 -25.66 14.45
N GLU A 188 2.31 -24.43 14.33
CA GLU A 188 1.98 -23.32 15.25
C GLU A 188 0.48 -22.99 15.23
N PHE A 189 -0.16 -23.09 14.06
CA PHE A 189 -1.61 -22.91 13.94
C PHE A 189 -2.37 -24.06 14.61
N GLU A 190 -1.96 -25.32 14.42
CA GLU A 190 -2.60 -26.50 15.01
C GLU A 190 -2.57 -26.49 16.54
N VAL A 191 -1.49 -25.97 17.14
CA VAL A 191 -1.37 -25.82 18.60
C VAL A 191 -2.00 -24.55 19.15
N GLY A 192 -2.61 -23.70 18.29
CA GLY A 192 -3.34 -22.51 18.69
C GLY A 192 -2.47 -21.28 18.93
N ASN A 193 -1.22 -21.26 18.48
CA ASN A 193 -0.33 -20.12 18.58
C ASN A 193 -0.50 -19.09 17.44
N LEU A 194 -1.28 -19.41 16.42
CA LEU A 194 -1.67 -18.55 15.32
C LEU A 194 -3.18 -18.59 15.13
N ASP A 195 -3.81 -17.45 14.93
CA ASP A 195 -5.23 -17.33 14.58
C ASP A 195 -5.46 -17.46 13.06
N ILE A 196 -4.48 -17.04 12.27
CA ILE A 196 -4.52 -17.02 10.80
C ILE A 196 -3.14 -17.38 10.26
N PHE A 197 -3.10 -18.18 9.21
CA PHE A 197 -1.88 -18.43 8.45
C PHE A 197 -2.18 -18.71 6.97
N ASN A 198 -1.19 -18.53 6.12
CA ASN A 198 -1.29 -18.89 4.70
C ASN A 198 -0.98 -20.37 4.54
N ILE A 199 -1.98 -21.15 4.06
CA ILE A 199 -1.82 -22.58 3.83
C ILE A 199 -0.82 -22.81 2.69
N PRO A 200 0.26 -23.56 2.93
CA PRO A 200 1.19 -23.91 1.86
C PRO A 200 0.51 -24.74 0.78
N ALA A 201 0.87 -24.50 -0.49
CA ALA A 201 0.26 -25.24 -1.61
C ALA A 201 0.38 -26.77 -1.48
N ILE A 202 1.51 -27.23 -0.94
CA ILE A 202 1.78 -28.66 -0.70
C ILE A 202 0.82 -29.29 0.33
N GLU A 203 0.30 -28.51 1.28
CA GLU A 203 -0.58 -28.97 2.34
C GLU A 203 -2.07 -28.71 2.04
N MET A 204 -2.39 -27.98 0.98
CA MET A 204 -3.76 -27.54 0.68
C MET A 204 -4.77 -28.68 0.66
N LEU A 205 -4.41 -29.84 0.08
CA LEU A 205 -5.30 -31.00 0.01
C LEU A 205 -5.60 -31.56 1.41
N GLN A 206 -4.58 -31.63 2.27
CA GLN A 206 -4.74 -32.13 3.64
C GLN A 206 -5.64 -31.20 4.46
N TRP A 207 -5.43 -29.87 4.37
CA TRP A 207 -6.25 -28.90 5.07
C TRP A 207 -7.71 -28.92 4.63
N ARG A 208 -7.98 -29.08 3.34
CA ARG A 208 -9.36 -29.21 2.81
C ARG A 208 -10.09 -30.47 3.26
N GLN A 209 -9.37 -31.53 3.63
CA GLN A 209 -9.94 -32.79 4.14
C GLN A 209 -10.27 -32.71 5.63
N LYS A 210 -9.66 -31.79 6.40
CA LYS A 210 -9.95 -31.60 7.83
C LYS A 210 -11.32 -30.96 7.99
N LYS A 211 -12.29 -31.72 8.52
CA LYS A 211 -13.71 -31.29 8.64
C LYS A 211 -13.86 -29.97 9.45
N GLU A 212 -13.08 -29.81 10.50
CA GLU A 212 -13.11 -28.64 11.39
C GLU A 212 -12.65 -27.32 10.74
N TRP A 213 -11.91 -27.42 9.62
CA TRP A 213 -11.33 -26.25 8.94
C TRP A 213 -11.95 -25.95 7.58
N LYS A 214 -12.72 -26.90 7.02
CA LYS A 214 -13.26 -26.82 5.66
C LYS A 214 -13.95 -25.48 5.35
N ASP A 215 -14.76 -25.00 6.29
CA ASP A 215 -15.56 -23.77 6.13
C ASP A 215 -14.81 -22.50 6.60
N LYS A 216 -13.55 -22.66 7.03
CA LYS A 216 -12.68 -21.56 7.50
C LYS A 216 -11.50 -21.30 6.55
N ILE A 217 -11.45 -22.00 5.43
CA ILE A 217 -10.46 -21.78 4.38
C ILE A 217 -11.00 -20.74 3.42
N PHE A 218 -10.31 -19.59 3.34
CA PHE A 218 -10.62 -18.53 2.40
C PHE A 218 -9.65 -18.61 1.23
N SER A 219 -10.16 -18.54 0.01
CA SER A 219 -9.37 -18.48 -1.21
C SER A 219 -9.55 -17.09 -1.83
N ILE A 220 -8.45 -16.46 -2.18
CA ILE A 220 -8.43 -15.15 -2.85
C ILE A 220 -7.71 -15.35 -4.17
N ASP A 221 -8.33 -14.89 -5.26
CA ASP A 221 -7.67 -14.86 -6.56
C ASP A 221 -6.56 -13.80 -6.54
N ASP A 222 -5.36 -14.21 -6.98
CA ASP A 222 -4.19 -13.35 -7.01
C ASP A 222 -3.75 -13.08 -8.46
N LEU A 223 -3.31 -11.85 -8.73
CA LEU A 223 -2.83 -11.40 -10.04
C LEU A 223 -1.33 -11.69 -10.21
N ASN A 224 -0.90 -12.89 -9.87
CA ASN A 224 0.48 -13.32 -10.03
C ASN A 224 0.71 -14.04 -11.36
N ILE A 225 1.83 -13.72 -12.01
CA ILE A 225 2.33 -14.43 -13.19
C ILE A 225 3.56 -15.21 -12.79
N TRP A 226 3.51 -16.52 -12.94
CA TRP A 226 4.66 -17.40 -12.78
C TRP A 226 5.30 -17.63 -14.15
N TYR A 227 6.58 -17.37 -14.28
CA TYR A 227 7.30 -17.59 -15.55
C TYR A 227 8.69 -18.16 -15.30
N ILE A 228 9.20 -18.87 -16.31
CA ILE A 228 10.59 -19.29 -16.37
C ILE A 228 11.28 -18.38 -17.38
N ALA A 229 12.23 -17.57 -16.88
CA ALA A 229 13.06 -16.75 -17.74
C ALA A 229 14.26 -17.54 -18.22
N MET A 230 14.42 -17.66 -19.53
CA MET A 230 15.57 -18.30 -20.15
C MET A 230 16.53 -17.24 -20.69
N ASN A 231 17.81 -17.36 -20.40
CA ASN A 231 18.83 -16.50 -20.99
C ASN A 231 19.16 -16.95 -22.42
N CYS A 232 18.48 -16.36 -23.41
CA CYS A 232 18.69 -16.69 -24.82
C CYS A 232 19.97 -16.10 -25.42
N SER A 233 20.74 -15.31 -24.69
CA SER A 233 22.02 -14.76 -25.15
C SER A 233 23.22 -15.69 -24.90
N ARG A 234 23.00 -16.82 -24.23
CA ARG A 234 24.03 -17.85 -23.98
C ARG A 234 23.45 -19.22 -24.35
N PRO A 235 24.20 -20.08 -25.04
CA PRO A 235 23.79 -21.46 -25.22
C PRO A 235 23.67 -22.16 -23.88
N PRO A 236 22.83 -23.21 -23.76
CA PRO A 236 22.66 -24.00 -22.54
C PRO A 236 23.95 -24.69 -22.12
#